data_f4215872e9c937a5be9ad863e498233d
#
_entry.id   f4215872e9c937a5be9ad863e498233d
#
_cell.length_a   1.000
_cell.length_b   1.000
_cell.length_c   1.000
_cell.angle_alpha   90.00
_cell.angle_beta   90.00
_cell.angle_gamma   90.00
#
_symmetry.space_group_name_H-M   'P 1'
#
loop_
_entity.id
_entity.type
_entity.pdbx_description
1 polymer ?
#
loop_
_entity_poly.entity_id
_entity_poly.type
_entity_poly.pdbx_seq_one_letter_code
_entity_poly.pdbx_strand_id
1 'polypeptide(L)'
;PNLEWMLDNFGGTLKQQAAEKNMNIYDYMEELIETVPIGSRGVMYHPYLLAGGERAPFTDSRARASYTGISVRHTIVDIVRATYEGVAFAMLDCYQHMPQEIKQVTLCGGGAKSPGWSQMFADILGSKIVTIKGNELGAKGVILNNAVVQGYYKDYKEAVDATVEIKKVYEPDMKKHKEYMKFYPLYKKTYDQLKETWKLRSSLIGEE
;
A
#
# COMPACT_ATOMS: atom_id res chain seq x y z
N PRO A 1 5.66 4.55 5.57
CA PRO A 1 7.13 4.50 5.35
C PRO A 1 7.53 4.66 3.89
N ASN A 2 6.93 3.87 2.91
CA ASN A 2 7.38 3.91 1.52
C ASN A 2 7.22 5.29 0.86
N LEU A 3 6.05 5.92 0.98
CA LEU A 3 5.81 7.26 0.44
C LEU A 3 6.64 8.33 1.16
N GLU A 4 6.74 8.28 2.47
CA GLU A 4 7.57 9.21 3.24
C GLU A 4 9.03 9.11 2.80
N TRP A 5 9.57 7.90 2.75
CA TRP A 5 10.94 7.68 2.30
C TRP A 5 11.17 8.23 0.87
N MET A 6 10.25 7.97 -0.04
CA MET A 6 10.32 8.51 -1.40
C MET A 6 10.27 10.04 -1.40
N LEU A 7 9.38 10.65 -0.63
CA LEU A 7 9.26 12.10 -0.51
C LEU A 7 10.50 12.74 0.13
N ASP A 8 11.10 12.08 1.11
CA ASP A 8 12.27 12.63 1.81
C ASP A 8 13.53 12.57 0.94
N ASN A 9 13.65 11.55 0.10
CA ASN A 9 14.83 11.36 -0.72
C ASN A 9 14.71 11.93 -2.15
N PHE A 10 13.51 11.98 -2.73
CA PHE A 10 13.27 12.38 -4.12
C PHE A 10 12.20 13.46 -4.29
N GLY A 11 11.44 13.78 -3.25
CA GLY A 11 10.24 14.63 -3.33
C GLY A 11 10.49 16.13 -3.16
N GLY A 12 11.74 16.62 -3.20
CA GLY A 12 12.04 18.04 -2.94
C GLY A 12 11.24 19.00 -3.82
N THR A 13 11.22 18.77 -5.13
CA THR A 13 10.45 19.57 -6.09
C THR A 13 8.95 19.48 -5.84
N LEU A 14 8.43 18.27 -5.50
CA LEU A 14 7.01 18.10 -5.21
C LEU A 14 6.59 18.85 -3.93
N LYS A 15 7.43 18.81 -2.88
CA LYS A 15 7.20 19.56 -1.64
C LYS A 15 7.13 21.07 -1.90
N GLN A 16 8.05 21.58 -2.73
CA GLN A 16 8.05 22.98 -3.13
C GLN A 16 6.78 23.36 -3.90
N GLN A 17 6.41 22.57 -4.91
CA GLN A 17 5.21 22.83 -5.73
C GLN A 17 3.93 22.77 -4.90
N ALA A 18 3.81 21.83 -3.96
CA ALA A 18 2.69 21.75 -3.04
C ALA A 18 2.61 23.01 -2.16
N ALA A 19 3.74 23.46 -1.62
CA ALA A 19 3.81 24.67 -0.81
C ALA A 19 3.41 25.93 -1.60
N GLU A 20 3.87 26.08 -2.85
CA GLU A 20 3.49 27.18 -3.74
C GLU A 20 1.97 27.22 -4.01
N LYS A 21 1.31 26.06 -4.01
CA LYS A 21 -0.14 25.93 -4.15
C LYS A 21 -0.92 26.01 -2.82
N ASN A 22 -0.24 26.18 -1.69
CA ASN A 22 -0.82 26.07 -0.34
C ASN A 22 -1.56 24.74 -0.10
N MET A 23 -1.05 23.63 -0.68
CA MET A 23 -1.62 22.30 -0.54
C MET A 23 -0.80 21.43 0.41
N ASN A 24 -1.47 20.51 1.08
CA ASN A 24 -0.77 19.40 1.73
C ASN A 24 -0.10 18.53 0.67
N ILE A 25 1.12 18.06 0.94
CA ILE A 25 1.89 17.28 -0.04
C ILE A 25 1.17 15.99 -0.46
N TYR A 26 0.43 15.33 0.44
CA TYR A 26 -0.29 14.11 0.11
C TYR A 26 -1.50 14.38 -0.79
N ASP A 27 -2.24 15.47 -0.53
CA ASP A 27 -3.36 15.90 -1.39
C ASP A 27 -2.83 16.29 -2.78
N TYR A 28 -1.70 17.00 -2.84
CA TYR A 28 -1.06 17.34 -4.10
C TYR A 28 -0.61 16.10 -4.89
N MET A 29 -0.04 15.11 -4.22
CA MET A 29 0.32 13.85 -4.88
C MET A 29 -0.92 13.10 -5.41
N GLU A 30 -2.04 13.11 -4.69
CA GLU A 30 -3.29 12.51 -5.19
C GLU A 30 -3.75 13.14 -6.51
N GLU A 31 -3.72 14.48 -6.61
CA GLU A 31 -4.01 15.14 -7.88
C GLU A 31 -3.05 14.72 -9.01
N LEU A 32 -1.76 14.63 -8.69
CA LEU A 32 -0.75 14.29 -9.69
C LEU A 32 -0.88 12.85 -10.21
N ILE A 33 -1.10 11.87 -9.32
CA ILE A 33 -1.19 10.47 -9.75
C ILE A 33 -2.38 10.20 -10.67
N GLU A 34 -3.45 11.01 -10.61
CA GLU A 34 -4.57 10.91 -11.53
C GLU A 34 -4.20 11.26 -12.98
N THR A 35 -3.13 12.02 -13.18
CA THR A 35 -2.63 12.39 -14.51
C THR A 35 -1.81 11.28 -15.19
N VAL A 36 -1.43 10.25 -14.44
CA VAL A 36 -0.65 9.12 -14.92
C VAL A 36 -1.59 7.92 -15.13
N PRO A 37 -1.50 7.18 -16.23
CA PRO A 37 -2.36 6.00 -16.45
C PRO A 37 -2.03 4.85 -15.48
N ILE A 38 -2.99 3.94 -15.32
CA ILE A 38 -2.81 2.67 -14.59
C ILE A 38 -1.56 1.95 -15.10
N GLY A 39 -0.76 1.41 -14.18
CA GLY A 39 0.50 0.75 -14.45
C GLY A 39 1.66 1.72 -14.65
N SER A 40 1.50 3.01 -14.27
CA SER A 40 2.57 4.01 -14.17
C SER A 40 3.46 4.05 -15.42
N ARG A 41 2.85 3.94 -16.62
CA ARG A 41 3.54 3.84 -17.93
C ARG A 41 4.60 2.72 -17.99
N GLY A 42 4.46 1.68 -17.17
CA GLY A 42 5.39 0.56 -17.10
C GLY A 42 6.45 0.66 -16.00
N VAL A 43 6.46 1.72 -15.21
CA VAL A 43 7.27 1.79 -13.99
C VAL A 43 6.61 0.94 -12.91
N MET A 44 7.39 0.06 -12.28
CA MET A 44 6.91 -0.82 -11.24
C MET A 44 7.75 -0.67 -9.98
N TYR A 45 7.11 -0.63 -8.83
CA TYR A 45 7.74 -0.52 -7.53
C TYR A 45 7.49 -1.76 -6.68
N HIS A 46 8.55 -2.28 -6.05
CA HIS A 46 8.49 -3.32 -5.03
C HIS A 46 8.84 -2.71 -3.68
N PRO A 47 7.92 -2.75 -2.67
CA PRO A 47 8.01 -1.91 -1.47
C PRO A 47 8.84 -2.53 -0.33
N TYR A 48 9.82 -3.38 -0.61
CA TYR A 48 10.63 -4.10 0.39
C TYR A 48 11.71 -3.20 0.98
N LEU A 49 11.29 -2.09 1.57
CA LEU A 49 12.17 -1.00 2.02
C LEU A 49 12.84 -1.27 3.36
N LEU A 50 12.23 -2.11 4.21
CA LEU A 50 12.74 -2.38 5.54
C LEU A 50 14.01 -3.23 5.50
N ALA A 51 14.97 -2.94 6.38
CA ALA A 51 16.24 -3.68 6.48
C ALA A 51 16.08 -5.17 6.78
N GLY A 52 14.99 -5.55 7.46
CA GLY A 52 14.64 -6.95 7.71
C GLY A 52 14.04 -7.71 6.52
N GLY A 53 14.01 -7.10 5.34
CA GLY A 53 13.47 -7.70 4.12
C GLY A 53 11.97 -7.91 4.14
N GLU A 54 11.50 -8.95 3.47
CA GLU A 54 10.07 -9.26 3.35
C GLU A 54 9.71 -10.53 4.14
N ARG A 55 8.49 -10.59 4.66
CA ARG A 55 7.98 -11.69 5.48
C ARG A 55 6.68 -12.32 4.96
N ALA A 56 5.97 -11.65 4.08
CA ALA A 56 4.74 -12.14 3.47
C ALA A 56 4.54 -11.50 2.07
N PRO A 57 4.12 -12.26 1.07
CA PRO A 57 3.74 -13.68 1.10
C PRO A 57 4.94 -14.66 1.04
N PHE A 58 6.14 -14.16 0.97
CA PHE A 58 7.39 -14.95 1.04
C PHE A 58 8.30 -14.37 2.14
N THR A 59 9.25 -15.18 2.62
CA THR A 59 10.23 -14.73 3.61
C THR A 59 11.61 -14.66 2.96
N ASP A 60 12.17 -13.44 2.88
CA ASP A 60 13.57 -13.21 2.50
C ASP A 60 14.07 -11.93 3.18
N SER A 61 14.99 -12.09 4.16
CA SER A 61 15.62 -10.98 4.89
C SER A 61 16.46 -10.07 3.99
N ARG A 62 16.87 -10.56 2.81
CA ARG A 62 17.69 -9.84 1.83
C ARG A 62 16.86 -9.04 0.83
N ALA A 63 15.53 -9.22 0.79
CA ALA A 63 14.66 -8.47 -0.11
C ALA A 63 14.83 -6.97 0.09
N ARG A 64 14.95 -6.21 -0.99
CA ARG A 64 15.09 -4.76 -0.97
C ARG A 64 14.17 -4.12 -2.00
N ALA A 65 13.73 -2.90 -1.68
CA ALA A 65 12.89 -2.12 -2.57
C ALA A 65 13.58 -1.88 -3.91
N SER A 66 12.78 -1.83 -4.97
CA SER A 66 13.28 -1.57 -6.31
C SER A 66 12.24 -0.85 -7.16
N TYR A 67 12.72 0.03 -8.04
CA TYR A 67 11.96 0.55 -9.17
C TYR A 67 12.50 -0.08 -10.44
N THR A 68 11.62 -0.60 -11.28
CA THR A 68 11.96 -1.19 -12.58
C THR A 68 11.17 -0.52 -13.70
N GLY A 69 11.66 -0.61 -14.93
CA GLY A 69 10.97 -0.04 -16.10
C GLY A 69 11.16 1.46 -16.31
N ILE A 70 12.03 2.13 -15.54
CA ILE A 70 12.30 3.57 -15.70
C ILE A 70 13.06 3.82 -17.02
N SER A 71 12.65 4.87 -17.72
CA SER A 71 13.31 5.38 -18.91
C SER A 71 13.32 6.92 -18.92
N VAL A 72 13.97 7.54 -19.87
CA VAL A 72 14.03 9.01 -20.04
C VAL A 72 12.66 9.69 -20.22
N ARG A 73 11.61 8.93 -20.48
CA ARG A 73 10.23 9.46 -20.65
C ARG A 73 9.49 9.65 -19.32
N HIS A 74 9.99 9.05 -18.26
CA HIS A 74 9.31 9.06 -16.97
C HIS A 74 9.71 10.29 -16.15
N THR A 75 8.77 10.75 -15.37
CA THR A 75 8.93 11.86 -14.44
C THR A 75 8.77 11.37 -13.00
N ILE A 76 9.02 12.26 -12.04
CA ILE A 76 8.79 11.96 -10.63
C ILE A 76 7.32 11.56 -10.35
N VAL A 77 6.36 12.05 -11.14
CA VAL A 77 4.94 11.73 -10.98
C VAL A 77 4.66 10.25 -11.30
N ASP A 78 5.36 9.69 -12.31
CA ASP A 78 5.28 8.26 -12.63
C ASP A 78 5.84 7.41 -11.48
N ILE A 79 6.94 7.86 -10.86
CA ILE A 79 7.54 7.21 -9.68
C ILE A 79 6.59 7.24 -8.48
N VAL A 80 5.97 8.40 -8.22
CA VAL A 80 4.95 8.54 -7.16
C VAL A 80 3.83 7.54 -7.38
N ARG A 81 3.21 7.54 -8.57
CA ARG A 81 2.12 6.59 -8.87
C ARG A 81 2.57 5.14 -8.75
N ALA A 82 3.75 4.79 -9.27
CA ALA A 82 4.30 3.44 -9.13
C ALA A 82 4.46 3.03 -7.66
N THR A 83 4.81 3.98 -6.77
CA THR A 83 4.90 3.73 -5.32
C THR A 83 3.52 3.39 -4.74
N TYR A 84 2.49 4.15 -5.08
CA TYR A 84 1.11 3.88 -4.66
C TYR A 84 0.63 2.50 -5.13
N GLU A 85 0.81 2.20 -6.42
CA GLU A 85 0.42 0.93 -7.04
C GLU A 85 1.22 -0.25 -6.48
N GLY A 86 2.54 -0.10 -6.30
CA GLY A 86 3.41 -1.16 -5.80
C GLY A 86 3.08 -1.60 -4.37
N VAL A 87 2.75 -0.65 -3.49
CA VAL A 87 2.28 -0.99 -2.12
C VAL A 87 0.94 -1.73 -2.17
N ALA A 88 0.02 -1.32 -3.05
CA ALA A 88 -1.26 -1.99 -3.19
C ALA A 88 -1.12 -3.39 -3.85
N PHE A 89 -0.20 -3.58 -4.80
CA PHE A 89 0.12 -4.90 -5.35
C PHE A 89 0.76 -5.82 -4.31
N ALA A 90 1.61 -5.32 -3.42
CA ALA A 90 2.14 -6.11 -2.32
C ALA A 90 1.03 -6.61 -1.38
N MET A 91 0.04 -5.77 -1.09
CA MET A 91 -1.13 -6.17 -0.31
C MET A 91 -1.97 -7.21 -1.06
N LEU A 92 -2.22 -7.02 -2.37
CA LEU A 92 -2.90 -7.99 -3.20
C LEU A 92 -2.18 -9.35 -3.17
N ASP A 93 -0.85 -9.35 -3.29
CA ASP A 93 -0.06 -10.57 -3.27
C ASP A 93 -0.20 -11.32 -1.93
N CYS A 94 -0.19 -10.62 -0.81
CA CYS A 94 -0.49 -11.23 0.49
C CYS A 94 -1.88 -11.87 0.51
N TYR A 95 -2.90 -11.19 0.02
CA TYR A 95 -4.28 -11.68 0.04
C TYR A 95 -4.53 -12.83 -0.92
N GLN A 96 -3.83 -12.89 -2.05
CA GLN A 96 -3.88 -14.04 -2.98
C GLN A 96 -3.34 -15.34 -2.37
N HIS A 97 -2.56 -15.26 -1.30
CA HIS A 97 -2.05 -16.43 -0.55
C HIS A 97 -2.92 -16.80 0.66
N MET A 98 -4.00 -16.07 0.93
CA MET A 98 -4.95 -16.45 1.97
C MET A 98 -5.90 -17.55 1.49
N PRO A 99 -6.30 -18.49 2.37
CA PRO A 99 -7.18 -19.60 1.99
C PRO A 99 -8.62 -19.17 1.71
N GLN A 100 -8.98 -17.95 2.06
CA GLN A 100 -10.34 -17.41 1.91
C GLN A 100 -10.32 -16.19 0.98
N GLU A 101 -11.38 -16.08 0.16
CA GLU A 101 -11.61 -14.88 -0.62
C GLU A 101 -11.86 -13.67 0.29
N ILE A 102 -11.10 -12.60 0.09
CA ILE A 102 -11.22 -11.38 0.86
C ILE A 102 -12.22 -10.44 0.15
N LYS A 103 -13.43 -10.35 0.70
CA LYS A 103 -14.51 -9.50 0.14
C LYS A 103 -14.46 -8.07 0.66
N GLN A 104 -13.90 -7.85 1.84
CA GLN A 104 -13.81 -6.55 2.47
C GLN A 104 -12.52 -6.44 3.28
N VAL A 105 -11.89 -5.28 3.21
CA VAL A 105 -10.70 -4.92 3.98
C VAL A 105 -10.97 -3.63 4.75
N THR A 106 -10.70 -3.64 6.04
CA THR A 106 -10.68 -2.41 6.84
C THR A 106 -9.28 -1.81 6.77
N LEU A 107 -9.17 -0.68 6.09
CA LEU A 107 -7.91 0.05 5.94
C LEU A 107 -7.76 1.05 7.09
N CYS A 108 -6.58 1.07 7.71
CA CYS A 108 -6.23 1.99 8.78
C CYS A 108 -4.83 2.57 8.61
N GLY A 109 -4.46 3.53 9.45
CA GLY A 109 -3.17 4.22 9.37
C GLY A 109 -3.11 5.33 8.32
N GLY A 110 -1.91 5.68 7.87
CA GLY A 110 -1.68 6.81 6.96
C GLY A 110 -2.40 6.67 5.61
N GLY A 111 -2.38 5.48 5.02
CA GLY A 111 -3.04 5.21 3.74
C GLY A 111 -4.56 5.41 3.76
N ALA A 112 -5.20 5.16 4.90
CA ALA A 112 -6.65 5.37 5.07
C ALA A 112 -7.06 6.86 5.11
N LYS A 113 -6.11 7.78 5.26
CA LYS A 113 -6.35 9.23 5.22
C LYS A 113 -6.45 9.76 3.79
N SER A 114 -5.95 9.02 2.81
CA SER A 114 -5.93 9.34 1.40
C SER A 114 -7.13 8.69 0.69
N PRO A 115 -8.14 9.48 0.26
CA PRO A 115 -9.29 8.95 -0.47
C PRO A 115 -8.90 8.30 -1.80
N GLY A 116 -7.99 8.92 -2.56
CA GLY A 116 -7.52 8.40 -3.83
C GLY A 116 -6.79 7.06 -3.67
N TRP A 117 -5.93 6.95 -2.65
CA TRP A 117 -5.23 5.69 -2.39
C TRP A 117 -6.18 4.60 -1.86
N SER A 118 -7.13 4.96 -1.00
CA SER A 118 -8.16 4.02 -0.53
C SER A 118 -8.99 3.45 -1.68
N GLN A 119 -9.35 4.28 -2.67
CA GLN A 119 -10.00 3.83 -3.89
C GLN A 119 -9.08 2.95 -4.74
N MET A 120 -7.81 3.32 -4.89
CA MET A 120 -6.81 2.51 -5.61
C MET A 120 -6.63 1.12 -4.97
N PHE A 121 -6.62 1.02 -3.64
CA PHE A 121 -6.63 -0.27 -2.95
C PHE A 121 -7.88 -1.08 -3.31
N ALA A 122 -9.07 -0.48 -3.30
CA ALA A 122 -10.29 -1.18 -3.70
C ALA A 122 -10.19 -1.70 -5.14
N ASP A 123 -9.74 -0.85 -6.06
CA ASP A 123 -9.62 -1.18 -7.48
C ASP A 123 -8.56 -2.28 -7.73
N ILE A 124 -7.41 -2.23 -7.07
CA ILE A 124 -6.34 -3.24 -7.22
C ILE A 124 -6.74 -4.56 -6.57
N LEU A 125 -7.30 -4.53 -5.36
CA LEU A 125 -7.70 -5.75 -4.66
C LEU A 125 -8.97 -6.40 -5.25
N GLY A 126 -9.79 -5.65 -5.98
CA GLY A 126 -11.11 -6.09 -6.42
C GLY A 126 -12.06 -6.34 -5.23
N SER A 127 -11.80 -5.70 -4.09
CA SER A 127 -12.50 -5.91 -2.82
C SER A 127 -12.91 -4.57 -2.22
N LYS A 128 -14.01 -4.59 -1.48
CA LYS A 128 -14.47 -3.41 -0.75
C LYS A 128 -13.43 -2.94 0.28
N ILE A 129 -13.09 -1.67 0.27
CA ILE A 129 -12.28 -1.03 1.29
C ILE A 129 -13.17 -0.21 2.21
N VAL A 130 -13.01 -0.39 3.51
CA VAL A 130 -13.72 0.35 4.55
C VAL A 130 -12.70 1.09 5.40
N THR A 131 -12.91 2.39 5.59
CA THR A 131 -12.16 3.17 6.58
C THR A 131 -13.04 3.45 7.79
N ILE A 132 -12.45 3.52 8.97
CA ILE A 132 -13.15 3.70 10.24
C ILE A 132 -12.74 5.00 10.91
N LYS A 133 -13.64 5.55 11.75
CA LYS A 133 -13.34 6.73 12.56
C LYS A 133 -12.40 6.42 13.71
N GLY A 134 -11.52 7.36 14.03
CA GLY A 134 -10.57 7.25 15.13
C GLY A 134 -9.12 7.30 14.66
N ASN A 135 -8.23 7.72 15.55
CA ASN A 135 -6.80 7.87 15.26
C ASN A 135 -5.98 6.74 15.88
N GLU A 136 -6.32 6.30 17.09
CA GLU A 136 -5.58 5.31 17.87
C GLU A 136 -6.24 3.91 17.79
N LEU A 137 -6.33 3.37 16.57
CA LEU A 137 -7.08 2.13 16.32
C LEU A 137 -6.44 0.90 17.00
N GLY A 138 -5.11 0.89 17.14
CA GLY A 138 -4.40 -0.15 17.89
C GLY A 138 -4.80 -0.15 19.36
N ALA A 139 -4.77 1.01 20.02
CA ALA A 139 -5.21 1.16 21.41
C ALA A 139 -6.68 0.78 21.58
N LYS A 140 -7.54 1.19 20.64
CA LYS A 140 -8.95 0.79 20.62
C LYS A 140 -9.12 -0.73 20.57
N GLY A 141 -8.35 -1.43 19.72
CA GLY A 141 -8.38 -2.89 19.64
C GLY A 141 -8.01 -3.56 20.96
N VAL A 142 -7.00 -3.06 21.67
CA VAL A 142 -6.61 -3.57 23.00
C VAL A 142 -7.72 -3.35 24.02
N ILE A 143 -8.35 -2.17 24.04
CA ILE A 143 -9.47 -1.84 24.93
C ILE A 143 -10.65 -2.78 24.65
N LEU A 144 -11.02 -3.00 23.39
CA LEU A 144 -12.12 -3.90 23.02
C LEU A 144 -11.84 -5.34 23.43
N ASN A 145 -10.62 -5.82 23.22
CA ASN A 145 -10.22 -7.14 23.66
C ASN A 145 -10.42 -7.30 25.19
N ASN A 146 -9.95 -6.32 25.97
CA ASN A 146 -10.11 -6.33 27.41
C ASN A 146 -11.60 -6.27 27.82
N ALA A 147 -12.40 -5.44 27.16
CA ALA A 147 -13.82 -5.29 27.44
C ALA A 147 -14.61 -6.61 27.21
N VAL A 148 -14.26 -7.37 26.17
CA VAL A 148 -14.86 -8.71 25.94
C VAL A 148 -14.42 -9.70 27.02
N VAL A 149 -13.12 -9.73 27.36
CA VAL A 149 -12.60 -10.61 28.41
C VAL A 149 -13.22 -10.31 29.76
N GLN A 150 -13.48 -9.03 30.07
CA GLN A 150 -14.14 -8.59 31.32
C GLN A 150 -15.68 -8.76 31.32
N GLY A 151 -16.27 -9.22 30.21
CA GLY A 151 -17.69 -9.45 30.08
C GLY A 151 -18.55 -8.20 29.86
N TYR A 152 -17.96 -7.05 29.50
CA TYR A 152 -18.74 -5.85 29.12
C TYR A 152 -19.47 -6.05 27.78
N TYR A 153 -18.94 -6.89 26.91
CA TYR A 153 -19.59 -7.38 25.69
C TYR A 153 -19.54 -8.91 25.67
N LYS A 154 -20.59 -9.53 25.14
CA LYS A 154 -20.66 -11.00 25.08
C LYS A 154 -19.64 -11.62 24.11
N ASP A 155 -19.29 -10.88 23.05
CA ASP A 155 -18.34 -11.31 22.01
C ASP A 155 -17.73 -10.11 21.28
N TYR A 156 -16.72 -10.38 20.45
CA TYR A 156 -16.05 -9.35 19.66
C TYR A 156 -16.97 -8.68 18.65
N LYS A 157 -17.98 -9.38 18.12
CA LYS A 157 -18.93 -8.82 17.17
C LYS A 157 -19.74 -7.72 17.82
N GLU A 158 -20.32 -7.97 18.99
CA GLU A 158 -21.08 -6.97 19.74
C GLU A 158 -20.20 -5.76 20.11
N ALA A 159 -18.95 -6.00 20.56
CA ALA A 159 -18.03 -4.94 20.89
C ALA A 159 -17.69 -4.05 19.67
N VAL A 160 -17.46 -4.64 18.51
CA VAL A 160 -17.19 -3.91 17.26
C VAL A 160 -18.45 -3.17 16.80
N ASP A 161 -19.60 -3.82 16.75
CA ASP A 161 -20.86 -3.20 16.31
C ASP A 161 -21.24 -1.99 17.18
N ALA A 162 -20.95 -2.05 18.49
CA ALA A 162 -21.24 -0.96 19.43
C ALA A 162 -20.26 0.22 19.37
N THR A 163 -19.02 0.01 18.89
CA THR A 163 -17.95 0.99 19.09
C THR A 163 -17.22 1.42 17.83
N VAL A 164 -17.28 0.62 16.76
CA VAL A 164 -16.58 0.92 15.51
C VAL A 164 -17.52 1.63 14.55
N GLU A 165 -17.18 2.85 14.23
CA GLU A 165 -17.95 3.67 13.29
C GLU A 165 -17.26 3.73 11.95
N ILE A 166 -17.99 3.35 10.89
CA ILE A 166 -17.49 3.45 9.51
C ILE A 166 -17.38 4.92 9.12
N LYS A 167 -16.23 5.32 8.60
CA LYS A 167 -15.99 6.65 8.06
C LYS A 167 -16.38 6.74 6.59
N LYS A 168 -15.89 5.80 5.78
CA LYS A 168 -16.17 5.74 4.34
C LYS A 168 -16.01 4.33 3.81
N VAL A 169 -16.77 4.03 2.77
CA VAL A 169 -16.70 2.77 2.00
C VAL A 169 -16.28 3.11 0.58
N TYR A 170 -15.37 2.31 0.03
CA TYR A 170 -14.90 2.40 -1.35
C TYR A 170 -15.20 1.06 -2.02
N GLU A 171 -16.11 1.08 -2.98
CA GLU A 171 -16.42 -0.08 -3.81
C GLU A 171 -15.40 -0.16 -4.96
N PRO A 172 -14.94 -1.36 -5.35
CA PRO A 172 -13.98 -1.52 -6.43
C PRO A 172 -14.61 -1.19 -7.80
N ASP A 173 -13.91 -0.41 -8.60
CA ASP A 173 -14.20 -0.30 -10.03
C ASP A 173 -13.64 -1.53 -10.75
N MET A 174 -14.51 -2.46 -11.13
CA MET A 174 -14.10 -3.72 -11.75
C MET A 174 -13.51 -3.55 -13.15
N LYS A 175 -13.70 -2.40 -13.81
CA LYS A 175 -13.00 -2.10 -15.07
C LYS A 175 -11.54 -1.76 -14.79
N LYS A 176 -11.29 -0.89 -13.78
CA LYS A 176 -9.94 -0.58 -13.33
C LYS A 176 -9.25 -1.82 -12.73
N HIS A 177 -9.96 -2.63 -11.96
CA HIS A 177 -9.45 -3.91 -11.48
C HIS A 177 -8.88 -4.76 -12.61
N LYS A 178 -9.65 -4.98 -13.69
CA LYS A 178 -9.20 -5.74 -14.85
C LYS A 178 -7.96 -5.13 -15.52
N GLU A 179 -7.83 -3.80 -15.54
CA GLU A 179 -6.64 -3.13 -16.05
C GLU A 179 -5.43 -3.39 -15.14
N TYR A 180 -5.56 -3.24 -13.82
CA TYR A 180 -4.49 -3.53 -12.86
C TYR A 180 -4.05 -4.99 -12.94
N MET A 181 -4.96 -5.93 -13.11
CA MET A 181 -4.66 -7.36 -13.21
C MET A 181 -3.83 -7.72 -14.44
N LYS A 182 -3.68 -6.85 -15.44
CA LYS A 182 -2.73 -7.03 -16.54
C LYS A 182 -1.28 -6.82 -16.08
N PHE A 183 -1.05 -5.99 -15.07
CA PHE A 183 0.28 -5.66 -14.53
C PHE A 183 0.70 -6.59 -13.38
N TYR A 184 -0.24 -7.19 -12.67
CA TYR A 184 0.07 -8.04 -11.53
C TYR A 184 0.97 -9.25 -11.85
N PRO A 185 0.80 -9.99 -12.97
CA PRO A 185 1.75 -11.04 -13.36
C PRO A 185 3.18 -10.53 -13.57
N LEU A 186 3.33 -9.31 -14.11
CA LEU A 186 4.64 -8.67 -14.25
C LEU A 186 5.24 -8.33 -12.89
N TYR A 187 4.44 -7.78 -11.96
CA TYR A 187 4.85 -7.52 -10.57
C TYR A 187 5.43 -8.78 -9.92
N LYS A 188 4.71 -9.90 -9.96
CA LYS A 188 5.17 -11.18 -9.41
C LYS A 188 6.45 -11.69 -10.06
N LYS A 189 6.46 -11.72 -11.39
CA LYS A 189 7.63 -12.21 -12.14
C LYS A 189 8.88 -11.38 -11.83
N THR A 190 8.74 -10.08 -11.67
CA THR A 190 9.86 -9.18 -11.40
C THR A 190 10.48 -9.50 -10.03
N TYR A 191 9.72 -9.58 -8.96
CA TYR A 191 10.32 -9.88 -7.65
C TYR A 191 10.87 -11.30 -7.58
N ASP A 192 10.28 -12.28 -8.27
CA ASP A 192 10.82 -13.63 -8.33
C ASP A 192 12.21 -13.65 -8.98
N GLN A 193 12.43 -12.86 -10.00
CA GLN A 193 13.75 -12.70 -10.64
C GLN A 193 14.74 -11.91 -9.76
N LEU A 194 14.27 -11.00 -8.92
CA LEU A 194 15.11 -10.25 -8.01
C LEU A 194 15.65 -11.06 -6.84
N LYS A 195 15.09 -12.21 -6.51
CA LYS A 195 15.55 -13.08 -5.39
C LYS A 195 17.04 -13.46 -5.50
N GLU A 196 17.48 -13.86 -6.68
CA GLU A 196 18.91 -14.16 -6.91
C GLU A 196 19.79 -12.89 -6.84
N THR A 197 19.27 -11.77 -7.32
CA THR A 197 19.95 -10.47 -7.23
C THR A 197 20.11 -10.03 -5.78
N TRP A 198 19.07 -10.17 -4.94
CA TRP A 198 19.16 -9.86 -3.51
C TRP A 198 20.18 -10.72 -2.78
N LYS A 199 20.24 -12.02 -3.12
CA LYS A 199 21.21 -12.96 -2.57
C LYS A 199 22.65 -12.53 -2.93
N LEU A 200 22.89 -12.24 -4.20
CA LEU A 200 24.21 -11.78 -4.66
C LEU A 200 24.59 -10.46 -4.01
N ARG A 201 23.66 -9.48 -3.97
CA ARG A 201 23.89 -8.20 -3.31
C ARG A 201 24.28 -8.40 -1.84
N SER A 202 23.51 -9.19 -1.10
CA SER A 202 23.75 -9.46 0.32
C SER A 202 25.17 -10.00 0.56
N SER A 203 25.60 -10.96 -0.27
CA SER A 203 26.96 -11.52 -0.15
C SER A 203 28.08 -10.52 -0.46
N LEU A 204 27.84 -9.57 -1.38
CA LEU A 204 28.82 -8.56 -1.75
C LEU A 204 29.01 -7.45 -0.70
N ILE A 205 27.98 -7.13 0.04
CA ILE A 205 28.00 -6.04 1.04
C ILE A 205 28.04 -6.54 2.49
N GLY A 206 28.12 -7.88 2.71
CA GLY A 206 28.21 -8.48 4.04
C GLY A 206 26.92 -8.34 4.87
N GLU A 207 25.75 -8.24 4.23
CA GLU A 207 24.44 -8.33 4.89
C GLU A 207 23.97 -9.80 4.84
N GLU A 208 23.96 -10.50 5.99
CA GLU A 208 23.41 -11.85 6.12
C GLU A 208 21.99 -11.85 6.70
#